data_02462e41214d7bdb7138f00983876499
#
_entry.id   02462e41214d7bdb7138f00983876499
#
_cell.length_a   1.000
_cell.length_b   1.000
_cell.length_c   1.000
_cell.angle_alpha   90.00
_cell.angle_beta   90.00
_cell.angle_gamma   90.00
#
_symmetry.space_group_name_H-M   'P 1'
#
loop_
_entity.id
_entity.type
_entity.pdbx_description
1 polymer ?
#
loop_
_entity_poly.entity_id
_entity_poly.type
_entity_poly.pdbx_seq_one_letter_code
_entity_poly.pdbx_strand_id
1 'polypeptide(L)'
;MKKILALILALCMVFALCACGSSDSGAKKDGDTVVIGVFEPLSGDNGAGGKQEVLGMQYANSVCPTVEIGGKTYNVELVVSDNESSPEKAVSAASKLVSAGASVVLGSYGSSVAIAGADTFGDAGIPVIGVTCTNPQVTEGNDHYFRICFLDPFQGTVQANFAHDEFGASVAYCLGMLGNDYDQGLINYFKEAAEALGMEVVTESFPEGNSDFTSYLTNAKNAGAEVIFAPTSISYAQLIVEQAAAQGINIPICAPDTWDSNVVLAAAQGTDLNINVSTFYAEGGDPEFEEGIKKWMNENSEALANNGGNDMIAAVTVMGYDAYFTALEALKAAGSIDAADVLAALPGVTYTGVSGSIAFDEIGDAIRDTAFIKRANTSDNVWDFVAAQTVG
;
A
#
# COMPACT_ATOMS: atom_id res chain seq x y z
N MET A 1 -48.55 -46.42 -8.00
CA MET A 1 -48.27 -45.02 -7.63
C MET A 1 -47.01 -44.90 -6.76
N LYS A 2 -46.82 -45.67 -5.66
CA LYS A 2 -45.61 -45.53 -4.78
C LYS A 2 -44.26 -45.86 -5.46
N LYS A 3 -44.20 -46.79 -6.44
CA LYS A 3 -42.97 -47.15 -7.17
C LYS A 3 -42.58 -46.13 -8.24
N ILE A 4 -43.54 -45.37 -8.81
CA ILE A 4 -43.29 -44.31 -9.80
C ILE A 4 -42.80 -43.06 -9.09
N LEU A 5 -43.29 -42.77 -7.87
CA LEU A 5 -42.82 -41.64 -7.05
C LEU A 5 -41.38 -41.83 -6.58
N ALA A 6 -40.97 -43.06 -6.27
CA ALA A 6 -39.59 -43.38 -5.87
C ALA A 6 -38.59 -43.24 -7.04
N LEU A 7 -39.03 -43.52 -8.30
CA LEU A 7 -38.22 -43.39 -9.48
C LEU A 7 -38.02 -41.91 -9.87
N ILE A 8 -39.05 -41.07 -9.69
CA ILE A 8 -38.95 -39.63 -9.92
C ILE A 8 -38.06 -38.95 -8.88
N LEU A 9 -38.12 -39.36 -7.60
CA LEU A 9 -37.23 -38.84 -6.57
C LEU A 9 -35.77 -39.24 -6.78
N ALA A 10 -35.50 -40.47 -7.27
CA ALA A 10 -34.15 -40.92 -7.62
C ALA A 10 -33.58 -40.19 -8.84
N LEU A 11 -34.41 -39.85 -9.82
CA LEU A 11 -34.02 -39.11 -11.00
C LEU A 11 -33.71 -37.61 -10.66
N CYS A 12 -34.46 -37.02 -9.70
CA CYS A 12 -34.18 -35.66 -9.22
C CYS A 12 -32.88 -35.56 -8.40
N MET A 13 -32.45 -36.60 -7.70
CA MET A 13 -31.19 -36.64 -6.97
C MET A 13 -29.97 -36.79 -7.89
N VAL A 14 -30.13 -37.40 -9.08
CA VAL A 14 -29.04 -37.51 -10.06
C VAL A 14 -28.80 -36.18 -10.81
N PHE A 15 -29.83 -35.35 -10.95
CA PHE A 15 -29.68 -34.02 -11.52
C PHE A 15 -29.19 -32.95 -10.55
N ALA A 16 -29.31 -33.18 -9.24
CA ALA A 16 -28.77 -32.25 -8.23
C ALA A 16 -27.26 -32.39 -7.98
N LEU A 17 -26.61 -33.41 -8.50
CA LEU A 17 -25.15 -33.63 -8.40
C LEU A 17 -24.37 -33.08 -9.63
N CYS A 18 -25.06 -32.57 -10.65
CA CYS A 18 -24.43 -31.96 -11.82
C CYS A 18 -24.52 -30.42 -11.87
N ALA A 19 -24.96 -29.75 -10.81
CA ALA A 19 -25.14 -28.30 -10.78
C ALA A 19 -24.16 -27.58 -9.84
N CYS A 20 -23.04 -28.20 -9.49
CA CYS A 20 -21.86 -27.55 -8.89
C CYS A 20 -20.65 -27.75 -9.79
N GLY A 21 -20.78 -27.42 -11.05
CA GLY A 21 -19.69 -27.15 -11.95
C GLY A 21 -19.54 -25.64 -11.99
N SER A 22 -18.75 -25.08 -11.07
CA SER A 22 -18.08 -23.81 -11.31
C SER A 22 -17.39 -24.00 -12.66
N SER A 23 -17.79 -23.22 -13.65
CA SER A 23 -17.03 -23.08 -14.89
C SER A 23 -15.73 -22.34 -14.55
N ASP A 24 -14.81 -23.06 -13.92
CA ASP A 24 -13.43 -22.69 -13.94
C ASP A 24 -12.92 -23.04 -15.34
N SER A 25 -13.05 -22.08 -16.25
CA SER A 25 -12.37 -22.10 -17.54
C SER A 25 -10.90 -21.71 -17.36
N GLY A 26 -10.26 -22.26 -16.32
CA GLY A 26 -8.83 -22.26 -16.17
C GLY A 26 -8.24 -23.17 -17.24
N ALA A 27 -7.68 -22.59 -18.28
CA ALA A 27 -6.73 -23.33 -19.11
C ALA A 27 -5.74 -23.99 -18.14
N LYS A 28 -5.58 -25.33 -18.23
CA LYS A 28 -4.52 -26.03 -17.49
C LYS A 28 -3.22 -25.35 -17.90
N LYS A 29 -2.61 -24.63 -16.94
CA LYS A 29 -1.25 -24.12 -17.12
C LYS A 29 -0.35 -25.36 -17.25
N ASP A 30 0.13 -25.64 -18.45
CA ASP A 30 1.14 -26.66 -18.68
C ASP A 30 2.46 -26.09 -18.17
N GLY A 31 2.91 -26.52 -17.00
CA GLY A 31 4.19 -26.11 -16.41
C GLY A 31 4.14 -26.09 -14.89
N ASP A 32 5.31 -26.05 -14.27
CA ASP A 32 5.45 -25.88 -12.84
C ASP A 32 5.04 -24.43 -12.44
N THR A 33 4.55 -24.27 -11.25
CA THR A 33 4.06 -22.98 -10.72
C THR A 33 4.87 -22.57 -9.50
N VAL A 34 5.23 -21.29 -9.42
CA VAL A 34 5.73 -20.64 -8.20
C VAL A 34 4.66 -19.71 -7.66
N VAL A 35 4.43 -19.77 -6.36
CA VAL A 35 3.42 -18.94 -5.67
C VAL A 35 4.10 -17.73 -5.06
N ILE A 36 3.64 -16.54 -5.44
CA ILE A 36 3.91 -15.27 -4.74
C ILE A 36 2.66 -14.94 -3.92
N GLY A 37 2.80 -14.90 -2.60
CA GLY A 37 1.73 -14.46 -1.71
C GLY A 37 1.55 -12.94 -1.78
N VAL A 38 0.31 -12.46 -1.65
CA VAL A 38 -0.02 -11.04 -1.60
C VAL A 38 -0.81 -10.78 -0.33
N PHE A 39 -0.17 -10.09 0.62
CA PHE A 39 -0.69 -9.80 1.96
C PHE A 39 -1.12 -8.34 2.04
N GLU A 40 -2.28 -8.02 1.45
CA GLU A 40 -2.74 -6.64 1.30
C GLU A 40 -4.15 -6.44 1.83
N PRO A 41 -4.51 -5.22 2.28
CA PRO A 41 -5.90 -4.90 2.60
C PRO A 41 -6.68 -4.70 1.29
N LEU A 42 -7.73 -5.50 1.09
CA LEU A 42 -8.73 -5.27 0.04
C LEU A 42 -10.00 -4.63 0.61
N SER A 43 -10.05 -4.51 1.93
CA SER A 43 -11.15 -3.92 2.69
C SER A 43 -10.63 -3.19 3.94
N GLY A 44 -11.54 -2.58 4.70
CA GLY A 44 -11.18 -1.77 5.87
C GLY A 44 -10.62 -0.39 5.51
N ASP A 45 -9.98 0.27 6.47
CA ASP A 45 -9.62 1.70 6.40
C ASP A 45 -8.62 2.06 5.31
N ASN A 46 -7.78 1.12 4.89
CA ASN A 46 -6.80 1.27 3.82
C ASN A 46 -7.12 0.41 2.59
N GLY A 47 -8.33 -0.16 2.50
CA GLY A 47 -8.70 -1.08 1.42
C GLY A 47 -8.57 -0.48 0.01
N ALA A 48 -8.72 0.83 -0.16
CA ALA A 48 -8.51 1.50 -1.43
C ALA A 48 -7.04 1.46 -1.86
N GLY A 49 -6.10 1.76 -0.94
CA GLY A 49 -4.67 1.75 -1.21
C GLY A 49 -4.14 0.35 -1.48
N GLY A 50 -4.50 -0.63 -0.65
CA GLY A 50 -4.09 -2.02 -0.86
C GLY A 50 -4.59 -2.60 -2.18
N LYS A 51 -5.82 -2.27 -2.62
CA LYS A 51 -6.29 -2.63 -3.96
C LYS A 51 -5.42 -2.03 -5.07
N GLN A 52 -4.92 -0.82 -4.89
CA GLN A 52 -4.04 -0.15 -5.84
C GLN A 52 -2.64 -0.78 -5.89
N GLU A 53 -2.10 -1.24 -4.75
CA GLU A 53 -0.87 -2.05 -4.73
C GLU A 53 -1.06 -3.38 -5.47
N VAL A 54 -2.14 -4.10 -5.15
CA VAL A 54 -2.49 -5.37 -5.82
C VAL A 54 -2.66 -5.17 -7.32
N LEU A 55 -3.24 -4.05 -7.74
CA LEU A 55 -3.41 -3.71 -9.15
C LEU A 55 -2.04 -3.60 -9.87
N GLY A 56 -1.05 -2.98 -9.24
CA GLY A 56 0.33 -2.94 -9.75
C GLY A 56 0.93 -4.32 -9.92
N MET A 57 0.78 -5.18 -8.90
CA MET A 57 1.24 -6.58 -8.94
C MET A 57 0.54 -7.39 -10.04
N GLN A 58 -0.78 -7.21 -10.21
CA GLN A 58 -1.57 -7.88 -11.24
C GLN A 58 -1.18 -7.44 -12.65
N TYR A 59 -0.95 -6.14 -12.85
CA TYR A 59 -0.43 -5.63 -14.12
C TYR A 59 0.96 -6.21 -14.42
N ALA A 60 1.87 -6.20 -13.44
CA ALA A 60 3.20 -6.80 -13.58
C ALA A 60 3.12 -8.29 -13.95
N ASN A 61 2.26 -9.06 -13.29
CA ASN A 61 2.03 -10.47 -13.61
C ASN A 61 1.43 -10.66 -15.02
N SER A 62 0.58 -9.73 -15.47
CA SER A 62 -0.01 -9.80 -16.81
C SER A 62 1.03 -9.61 -17.93
N VAL A 63 2.04 -8.76 -17.71
CA VAL A 63 3.11 -8.49 -18.67
C VAL A 63 4.29 -9.45 -18.53
N CYS A 64 4.49 -10.04 -17.35
CA CYS A 64 5.56 -11.00 -17.07
C CYS A 64 5.01 -12.19 -16.25
N PRO A 65 4.20 -13.09 -16.86
CA PRO A 65 3.50 -14.17 -16.15
C PRO A 65 4.38 -15.36 -15.82
N THR A 66 5.67 -15.36 -16.21
CA THR A 66 6.60 -16.47 -16.02
C THR A 66 7.96 -16.00 -15.56
N VAL A 67 8.69 -16.86 -14.87
CA VAL A 67 10.05 -16.61 -14.43
C VAL A 67 10.93 -17.84 -14.69
N GLU A 68 12.19 -17.62 -15.07
CA GLU A 68 13.18 -18.68 -15.19
C GLU A 68 13.97 -18.80 -13.88
N ILE A 69 13.92 -19.99 -13.26
CA ILE A 69 14.57 -20.29 -11.99
C ILE A 69 15.38 -21.55 -12.14
N GLY A 70 16.69 -21.49 -11.94
CA GLY A 70 17.57 -22.67 -12.05
C GLY A 70 17.55 -23.35 -13.42
N GLY A 71 17.30 -22.60 -14.50
CA GLY A 71 17.19 -23.11 -15.87
C GLY A 71 15.83 -23.75 -16.21
N LYS A 72 14.81 -23.55 -15.39
CA LYS A 72 13.45 -24.02 -15.60
C LYS A 72 12.46 -22.87 -15.56
N THR A 73 11.50 -22.84 -16.48
CA THR A 73 10.45 -21.83 -16.53
C THR A 73 9.29 -22.23 -15.63
N TYR A 74 8.87 -21.29 -14.77
CA TYR A 74 7.72 -21.40 -13.87
C TYR A 74 6.66 -20.39 -14.26
N ASN A 75 5.38 -20.76 -14.16
CA ASN A 75 4.27 -19.82 -14.15
C ASN A 75 4.23 -19.15 -12.77
N VAL A 76 4.00 -17.84 -12.73
CA VAL A 76 3.85 -17.11 -11.49
C VAL A 76 2.36 -17.00 -11.15
N GLU A 77 1.99 -17.49 -9.97
CA GLU A 77 0.65 -17.38 -9.41
C GLU A 77 0.64 -16.39 -8.24
N LEU A 78 -0.22 -15.38 -8.33
CA LEU A 78 -0.47 -14.46 -7.22
C LEU A 78 -1.62 -15.01 -6.37
N VAL A 79 -1.33 -15.34 -5.10
CA VAL A 79 -2.35 -15.73 -4.12
C VAL A 79 -2.58 -14.57 -3.18
N VAL A 80 -3.76 -13.94 -3.28
CA VAL A 80 -4.10 -12.74 -2.50
C VAL A 80 -4.85 -13.13 -1.23
N SER A 81 -4.43 -12.56 -0.10
CA SER A 81 -5.10 -12.70 1.19
C SER A 81 -5.40 -11.32 1.77
N ASP A 82 -6.69 -10.98 1.84
CA ASP A 82 -7.19 -9.75 2.46
C ASP A 82 -6.91 -9.78 3.97
N ASN A 83 -6.17 -8.81 4.48
CA ASN A 83 -5.90 -8.58 5.89
C ASN A 83 -6.87 -7.58 6.54
N GLU A 84 -7.82 -7.06 5.76
CA GLU A 84 -8.92 -6.17 6.19
C GLU A 84 -8.44 -4.87 6.87
N SER A 85 -7.21 -4.41 6.62
CA SER A 85 -6.55 -3.28 7.33
C SER A 85 -6.48 -3.48 8.86
N SER A 86 -6.56 -4.70 9.35
CA SER A 86 -6.73 -5.04 10.76
C SER A 86 -5.58 -5.87 11.30
N PRO A 87 -4.85 -5.38 12.34
CA PRO A 87 -3.84 -6.18 13.04
C PRO A 87 -4.39 -7.50 13.59
N GLU A 88 -5.66 -7.54 14.03
CA GLU A 88 -6.31 -8.75 14.55
C GLU A 88 -6.52 -9.81 13.45
N LYS A 89 -6.61 -9.39 12.19
CA LYS A 89 -6.79 -10.28 11.03
C LYS A 89 -5.47 -10.70 10.39
N ALA A 90 -4.40 -9.98 10.67
CA ALA A 90 -3.09 -10.16 10.07
C ALA A 90 -2.60 -11.62 10.15
N VAL A 91 -2.62 -12.22 11.35
CA VAL A 91 -2.17 -13.61 11.59
C VAL A 91 -2.97 -14.60 10.74
N SER A 92 -4.30 -14.42 10.66
CA SER A 92 -5.14 -15.33 9.88
C SER A 92 -4.91 -15.19 8.38
N ALA A 93 -4.69 -13.97 7.90
CA ALA A 93 -4.38 -13.69 6.50
C ALA A 93 -2.99 -14.21 6.12
N ALA A 94 -1.98 -14.01 6.96
CA ALA A 94 -0.64 -14.56 6.79
C ALA A 94 -0.66 -16.10 6.74
N SER A 95 -1.38 -16.75 7.67
CA SER A 95 -1.49 -18.22 7.72
C SER A 95 -2.10 -18.84 6.45
N LYS A 96 -2.98 -18.11 5.75
CA LYS A 96 -3.51 -18.56 4.45
C LYS A 96 -2.42 -18.61 3.39
N LEU A 97 -1.52 -17.59 3.35
CA LEU A 97 -0.42 -17.53 2.40
C LEU A 97 0.66 -18.58 2.69
N VAL A 98 0.95 -18.81 3.99
CA VAL A 98 1.80 -19.93 4.42
C VAL A 98 1.22 -21.27 3.92
N SER A 99 -0.08 -21.48 4.13
CA SER A 99 -0.77 -22.71 3.71
C SER A 99 -0.84 -22.87 2.18
N ALA A 100 -0.82 -21.76 1.44
CA ALA A 100 -0.77 -21.75 -0.03
C ALA A 100 0.63 -22.10 -0.57
N GLY A 101 1.65 -22.17 0.29
CA GLY A 101 3.03 -22.52 -0.10
C GLY A 101 3.72 -21.37 -0.84
N ALA A 102 3.52 -20.13 -0.40
CA ALA A 102 4.18 -18.96 -0.96
C ALA A 102 5.71 -19.08 -0.82
N SER A 103 6.42 -18.85 -1.91
CA SER A 103 7.90 -18.78 -1.93
C SER A 103 8.42 -17.44 -1.40
N VAL A 104 7.65 -16.42 -1.59
CA VAL A 104 7.86 -15.03 -1.12
C VAL A 104 6.50 -14.35 -0.99
N VAL A 105 6.37 -13.41 -0.07
CA VAL A 105 5.15 -12.63 0.14
C VAL A 105 5.41 -11.15 -0.18
N LEU A 106 4.46 -10.47 -0.81
CA LEU A 106 4.44 -9.03 -1.04
C LEU A 106 3.40 -8.39 -0.12
N GLY A 107 3.73 -7.27 0.50
CA GLY A 107 2.80 -6.50 1.36
C GLY A 107 3.41 -6.21 2.74
N SER A 108 2.75 -5.46 3.55
CA SER A 108 1.39 -4.92 3.43
C SER A 108 1.43 -3.41 3.21
N TYR A 109 0.30 -2.82 2.77
CA TYR A 109 0.10 -1.36 2.73
C TYR A 109 0.20 -0.73 4.13
N GLY A 110 -0.31 -1.35 5.16
CA GLY A 110 -0.33 -0.81 6.52
C GLY A 110 0.79 -1.34 7.41
N SER A 111 1.58 -0.45 8.05
CA SER A 111 2.70 -0.85 8.93
C SER A 111 2.24 -1.67 10.13
N SER A 112 1.17 -1.27 10.86
CA SER A 112 0.66 -2.02 12.02
C SER A 112 0.21 -3.44 11.63
N VAL A 113 -0.34 -3.61 10.43
CA VAL A 113 -0.74 -4.94 9.92
C VAL A 113 0.48 -5.76 9.51
N ALA A 114 1.47 -5.13 8.88
CA ALA A 114 2.75 -5.76 8.53
C ALA A 114 3.44 -6.31 9.80
N ILE A 115 3.56 -5.48 10.84
CA ILE A 115 4.15 -5.85 12.14
C ILE A 115 3.38 -7.03 12.77
N ALA A 116 2.05 -6.95 12.82
CA ALA A 116 1.21 -7.99 13.43
C ALA A 116 1.25 -9.35 12.68
N GLY A 117 1.50 -9.33 11.37
CA GLY A 117 1.60 -10.55 10.55
C GLY A 117 2.99 -11.16 10.48
N ALA A 118 4.01 -10.40 10.84
CA ALA A 118 5.43 -10.72 10.60
C ALA A 118 5.86 -12.07 11.18
N ASP A 119 5.62 -12.31 12.46
CA ASP A 119 6.01 -13.55 13.15
C ASP A 119 5.46 -14.80 12.47
N THR A 120 4.25 -14.71 11.86
CA THR A 120 3.65 -15.86 11.16
C THR A 120 4.46 -16.26 9.93
N PHE A 121 5.01 -15.30 9.20
CA PHE A 121 5.88 -15.56 8.06
C PHE A 121 7.27 -16.02 8.52
N GLY A 122 7.83 -15.39 9.55
CA GLY A 122 9.13 -15.75 10.12
C GLY A 122 9.16 -17.18 10.66
N ASP A 123 8.15 -17.58 11.43
CA ASP A 123 8.00 -18.95 11.94
C ASP A 123 7.89 -19.99 10.80
N ALA A 124 7.36 -19.58 9.66
CA ALA A 124 7.29 -20.42 8.46
C ALA A 124 8.55 -20.34 7.58
N GLY A 125 9.50 -19.45 7.87
CA GLY A 125 10.71 -19.23 7.07
C GLY A 125 10.41 -18.60 5.69
N ILE A 126 9.32 -17.87 5.56
CA ILE A 126 8.89 -17.23 4.31
C ILE A 126 9.30 -15.76 4.32
N PRO A 127 10.14 -15.30 3.35
CA PRO A 127 10.49 -13.90 3.25
C PRO A 127 9.32 -13.04 2.80
N VAL A 128 9.28 -11.80 3.32
CA VAL A 128 8.30 -10.79 2.94
C VAL A 128 9.02 -9.59 2.34
N ILE A 129 8.49 -9.05 1.25
CA ILE A 129 8.88 -7.78 0.64
C ILE A 129 7.77 -6.77 0.91
N GLY A 130 7.99 -5.90 1.89
CA GLY A 130 7.09 -4.79 2.20
C GLY A 130 7.02 -3.79 1.05
N VAL A 131 5.80 -3.41 0.68
CA VAL A 131 5.55 -2.53 -0.46
C VAL A 131 5.60 -1.07 -0.03
N THR A 132 4.70 -0.66 0.88
CA THR A 132 4.63 0.70 1.41
C THR A 132 4.48 0.80 2.93
N CYS A 133 4.84 -0.25 3.67
CA CYS A 133 4.87 -0.24 5.13
C CYS A 133 6.13 0.48 5.65
N THR A 134 6.06 1.77 5.84
CA THR A 134 7.17 2.70 6.05
C THR A 134 7.72 2.77 7.48
N ASN A 135 6.99 2.26 8.48
CA ASN A 135 7.42 2.33 9.88
C ASN A 135 8.67 1.45 10.12
N PRO A 136 9.75 1.97 10.77
CA PRO A 136 10.97 1.21 11.04
C PRO A 136 10.76 -0.12 11.76
N GLN A 137 9.75 -0.23 12.62
CA GLN A 137 9.46 -1.46 13.38
C GLN A 137 9.11 -2.68 12.51
N VAL A 138 8.82 -2.49 11.22
CA VAL A 138 8.53 -3.59 10.29
C VAL A 138 9.75 -4.50 10.09
N THR A 139 10.93 -3.91 9.98
CA THR A 139 12.22 -4.62 9.76
C THR A 139 13.05 -4.72 11.02
N GLU A 140 12.82 -3.87 12.02
CA GLU A 140 13.60 -3.85 13.26
C GLU A 140 13.47 -5.17 14.04
N GLY A 141 14.57 -5.93 14.10
CA GLY A 141 14.60 -7.24 14.77
C GLY A 141 13.93 -8.37 13.98
N ASN A 142 13.67 -8.16 12.70
CA ASN A 142 12.94 -9.05 11.83
C ASN A 142 13.73 -9.37 10.55
N ASP A 143 14.53 -10.42 10.57
CA ASP A 143 15.50 -10.79 9.53
C ASP A 143 14.88 -11.44 8.27
N HIS A 144 13.57 -11.63 8.23
CA HIS A 144 12.84 -12.17 7.07
C HIS A 144 11.94 -11.13 6.40
N TYR A 145 11.90 -9.88 6.91
CA TYR A 145 11.14 -8.79 6.31
C TYR A 145 12.07 -7.81 5.61
N PHE A 146 11.84 -7.60 4.34
CA PHE A 146 12.51 -6.61 3.49
C PHE A 146 11.47 -5.60 3.04
N ARG A 147 11.87 -4.41 2.59
CA ARG A 147 10.92 -3.45 2.02
C ARG A 147 11.55 -2.57 0.95
N ILE A 148 10.72 -2.11 0.02
CA ILE A 148 11.15 -1.32 -1.13
C ILE A 148 10.80 0.17 -1.02
N CYS A 149 10.06 0.58 0.02
CA CYS A 149 9.68 1.98 0.27
C CYS A 149 10.74 2.73 1.07
N PHE A 150 10.64 4.06 1.12
CA PHE A 150 11.37 4.88 2.08
C PHE A 150 10.78 4.71 3.51
N LEU A 151 11.44 5.30 4.48
CA LEU A 151 11.12 5.14 5.90
C LEU A 151 10.43 6.38 6.49
N ASP A 152 9.63 6.19 7.54
CA ASP A 152 8.97 7.28 8.27
C ASP A 152 9.92 8.36 8.81
N PRO A 153 11.14 8.08 9.33
CA PRO A 153 12.09 9.13 9.71
C PRO A 153 12.46 10.07 8.56
N PHE A 154 12.65 9.50 7.36
CA PHE A 154 12.88 10.28 6.16
C PHE A 154 11.64 11.07 5.75
N GLN A 155 10.47 10.41 5.68
CA GLN A 155 9.21 11.03 5.30
C GLN A 155 8.78 12.14 6.25
N GLY A 156 8.92 11.94 7.57
CA GLY A 156 8.63 12.95 8.58
C GLY A 156 9.51 14.19 8.42
N THR A 157 10.80 13.99 8.14
CA THR A 157 11.74 15.08 7.87
C THR A 157 11.39 15.84 6.58
N VAL A 158 11.07 15.11 5.50
CA VAL A 158 10.63 15.72 4.22
C VAL A 158 9.41 16.60 4.43
N GLN A 159 8.40 16.11 5.16
CA GLN A 159 7.17 16.85 5.39
C GLN A 159 7.37 18.07 6.33
N ALA A 160 8.22 17.95 7.34
CA ALA A 160 8.56 19.07 8.22
C ALA A 160 9.30 20.18 7.46
N ASN A 161 10.31 19.80 6.66
CA ASN A 161 11.03 20.74 5.80
C ASN A 161 10.07 21.44 4.80
N PHE A 162 9.20 20.67 4.16
CA PHE A 162 8.22 21.21 3.21
C PHE A 162 7.24 22.18 3.89
N ALA A 163 6.73 21.84 5.08
CA ALA A 163 5.85 22.71 5.86
C ALA A 163 6.54 24.04 6.24
N HIS A 164 7.79 23.95 6.67
CA HIS A 164 8.58 25.14 7.05
C HIS A 164 8.92 26.00 5.83
N ASP A 165 9.43 25.41 4.75
CA ASP A 165 10.00 26.15 3.63
C ASP A 165 8.92 26.70 2.66
N GLU A 166 7.85 25.91 2.41
CA GLU A 166 6.78 26.32 1.48
C GLU A 166 5.79 27.28 2.14
N PHE A 167 5.44 27.05 3.41
CA PHE A 167 4.41 27.85 4.10
C PHE A 167 4.96 28.83 5.13
N GLY A 168 6.27 28.75 5.45
CA GLY A 168 6.86 29.53 6.53
C GLY A 168 6.26 29.18 7.89
N ALA A 169 5.77 27.94 8.04
CA ALA A 169 5.02 27.53 9.21
C ALA A 169 5.90 27.54 10.47
N SER A 170 5.40 28.16 11.52
CA SER A 170 5.99 28.21 12.86
C SER A 170 5.20 27.39 13.88
N VAL A 171 3.95 27.04 13.57
CA VAL A 171 3.07 26.20 14.40
C VAL A 171 2.46 25.10 13.54
N ALA A 172 2.74 23.85 13.88
CA ALA A 172 2.15 22.67 13.27
C ALA A 172 1.17 21.98 14.23
N TYR A 173 0.07 21.47 13.69
CA TYR A 173 -0.88 20.63 14.43
C TYR A 173 -0.89 19.23 13.84
N CYS A 174 -0.52 18.22 14.65
CA CYS A 174 -0.46 16.82 14.23
C CYS A 174 -1.67 16.06 14.74
N LEU A 175 -2.29 15.26 13.88
CA LEU A 175 -3.48 14.48 14.19
C LEU A 175 -3.35 13.05 13.67
N GLY A 176 -3.46 12.04 14.55
CA GLY A 176 -3.38 10.63 14.17
C GLY A 176 -4.20 9.73 15.07
N MET A 177 -4.42 8.49 14.66
CA MET A 177 -5.19 7.51 15.43
C MET A 177 -4.36 7.00 16.63
N LEU A 178 -4.98 7.00 17.80
CA LEU A 178 -4.38 6.46 19.02
C LEU A 178 -4.13 4.96 18.88
N GLY A 179 -2.90 4.53 19.14
CA GLY A 179 -2.51 3.11 19.12
C GLY A 179 -2.23 2.56 17.72
N ASN A 180 -2.23 3.39 16.67
CA ASN A 180 -1.75 3.00 15.36
C ASN A 180 -0.23 3.29 15.26
N ASP A 181 0.57 2.26 14.98
CA ASP A 181 2.04 2.38 14.97
C ASP A 181 2.55 3.33 13.89
N TYR A 182 1.91 3.32 12.71
CA TYR A 182 2.24 4.22 11.61
C TYR A 182 1.92 5.68 11.97
N ASP A 183 0.68 5.97 12.37
CA ASP A 183 0.24 7.34 12.68
C ASP A 183 1.10 7.95 13.78
N GLN A 184 1.27 7.23 14.89
CA GLN A 184 2.01 7.73 16.05
C GLN A 184 3.52 7.82 15.78
N GLY A 185 4.09 6.85 15.07
CA GLY A 185 5.49 6.84 14.67
C GLY A 185 5.82 8.04 13.79
N LEU A 186 5.05 8.22 12.73
CA LEU A 186 5.29 9.29 11.76
C LEU A 186 5.06 10.68 12.35
N ILE A 187 4.07 10.86 13.25
CA ILE A 187 3.91 12.11 14.02
C ILE A 187 5.18 12.42 14.83
N ASN A 188 5.76 11.41 15.48
CA ASN A 188 6.96 11.63 16.28
C ASN A 188 8.15 12.08 15.42
N TYR A 189 8.37 11.46 14.25
CA TYR A 189 9.44 11.85 13.32
C TYR A 189 9.21 13.24 12.71
N PHE A 190 7.99 13.55 12.31
CA PHE A 190 7.63 14.90 11.86
C PHE A 190 7.89 15.93 12.95
N LYS A 191 7.43 15.65 14.18
CA LYS A 191 7.59 16.54 15.33
C LYS A 191 9.07 16.80 15.63
N GLU A 192 9.90 15.76 15.69
CA GLU A 192 11.32 15.89 15.93
C GLU A 192 12.00 16.80 14.90
N ALA A 193 11.70 16.59 13.62
CA ALA A 193 12.22 17.40 12.54
C ALA A 193 11.69 18.85 12.57
N ALA A 194 10.40 19.04 12.82
CA ALA A 194 9.78 20.35 12.90
C ALA A 194 10.30 21.18 14.09
N GLU A 195 10.46 20.57 15.27
CA GLU A 195 11.04 21.22 16.44
C GLU A 195 12.52 21.61 16.20
N ALA A 196 13.29 20.79 15.46
CA ALA A 196 14.66 21.14 15.06
C ALA A 196 14.72 22.36 14.13
N LEU A 197 13.67 22.62 13.35
CA LEU A 197 13.49 23.82 12.53
C LEU A 197 12.94 25.04 13.33
N GLY A 198 12.65 24.85 14.62
CA GLY A 198 12.11 25.90 15.51
C GLY A 198 10.60 26.05 15.45
N MET A 199 9.88 25.11 14.89
CA MET A 199 8.41 25.09 14.88
C MET A 199 7.87 24.63 16.24
N GLU A 200 6.74 25.18 16.65
CA GLU A 200 5.93 24.63 17.75
C GLU A 200 5.03 23.50 17.19
N VAL A 201 4.98 22.34 17.88
CA VAL A 201 4.16 21.21 17.43
C VAL A 201 3.14 20.83 18.49
N VAL A 202 1.86 20.97 18.14
CA VAL A 202 0.72 20.53 18.94
C VAL A 202 0.26 19.18 18.42
N THR A 203 0.15 18.16 19.28
CA THR A 203 -0.28 16.82 18.89
C THR A 203 -1.60 16.45 19.54
N GLU A 204 -2.50 15.86 18.79
CA GLU A 204 -3.77 15.32 19.28
C GLU A 204 -4.02 13.96 18.62
N SER A 205 -4.73 13.06 19.33
CA SER A 205 -5.04 11.73 18.83
C SER A 205 -6.52 11.45 18.93
N PHE A 206 -7.07 10.72 17.96
CA PHE A 206 -8.45 10.26 17.96
C PHE A 206 -8.55 8.73 18.15
N PRO A 207 -9.65 8.20 18.71
CA PRO A 207 -9.83 6.78 18.88
C PRO A 207 -10.19 6.10 17.56
N GLU A 208 -9.92 4.81 17.44
CA GLU A 208 -10.40 3.98 16.34
C GLU A 208 -11.92 4.09 16.17
N GLY A 209 -12.39 4.10 14.92
CA GLY A 209 -13.80 4.25 14.58
C GLY A 209 -14.34 5.67 14.73
N ASN A 210 -13.47 6.68 14.95
CA ASN A 210 -13.90 8.07 14.98
C ASN A 210 -14.43 8.51 13.61
N SER A 211 -15.59 9.17 13.61
CA SER A 211 -16.21 9.70 12.38
C SER A 211 -16.45 11.20 12.41
N ASP A 212 -16.16 11.87 13.54
CA ASP A 212 -16.33 13.31 13.71
C ASP A 212 -15.00 13.98 14.05
N PHE A 213 -14.47 14.74 13.11
CA PHE A 213 -13.22 15.47 13.21
C PHE A 213 -13.44 16.98 13.46
N THR A 214 -14.69 17.41 13.63
CA THR A 214 -15.07 18.83 13.79
C THR A 214 -14.32 19.50 14.93
N SER A 215 -14.23 18.84 16.09
CA SER A 215 -13.53 19.37 17.26
C SER A 215 -12.01 19.45 17.05
N TYR A 216 -11.41 18.45 16.44
CA TYR A 216 -9.97 18.41 16.15
C TYR A 216 -9.55 19.53 15.19
N LEU A 217 -10.32 19.75 14.12
CA LEU A 217 -10.10 20.84 13.17
C LEU A 217 -10.29 22.22 13.81
N THR A 218 -11.25 22.34 14.73
CA THR A 218 -11.43 23.55 15.54
C THR A 218 -10.26 23.77 16.49
N ASN A 219 -9.73 22.71 17.10
CA ASN A 219 -8.56 22.77 17.98
C ASN A 219 -7.30 23.20 17.21
N ALA A 220 -7.08 22.69 16.00
CA ALA A 220 -5.99 23.13 15.13
C ALA A 220 -6.05 24.67 14.90
N LYS A 221 -7.23 25.19 14.56
CA LYS A 221 -7.43 26.62 14.39
C LYS A 221 -7.19 27.42 15.67
N ASN A 222 -7.68 26.94 16.82
CA ASN A 222 -7.51 27.60 18.11
C ASN A 222 -6.05 27.57 18.60
N ALA A 223 -5.29 26.53 18.23
CA ALA A 223 -3.85 26.44 18.49
C ALA A 223 -3.03 27.41 17.62
N GLY A 224 -3.66 28.09 16.66
CA GLY A 224 -2.98 28.95 15.71
C GLY A 224 -2.12 28.17 14.71
N ALA A 225 -2.49 26.93 14.40
CA ALA A 225 -1.76 26.10 13.46
C ALA A 225 -1.70 26.75 12.07
N GLU A 226 -0.52 26.77 11.50
CA GLU A 226 -0.22 27.25 10.15
C GLU A 226 -0.10 26.10 9.15
N VAL A 227 0.00 24.87 9.67
CA VAL A 227 -0.07 23.63 8.92
C VAL A 227 -0.72 22.53 9.77
N ILE A 228 -1.48 21.65 9.14
CA ILE A 228 -1.96 20.39 9.73
C ILE A 228 -1.13 19.23 9.13
N PHE A 229 -0.56 18.38 9.98
CA PHE A 229 0.06 17.13 9.57
C PHE A 229 -0.80 15.96 10.07
N ALA A 230 -1.34 15.16 9.15
CA ALA A 230 -2.30 14.13 9.48
C ALA A 230 -1.94 12.77 8.84
N PRO A 231 -1.01 12.00 9.42
CA PRO A 231 -0.70 10.66 8.95
C PRO A 231 -1.79 9.68 9.40
N THR A 232 -2.83 9.56 8.59
CA THR A 232 -3.99 8.72 8.88
C THR A 232 -4.29 7.76 7.75
N SER A 233 -5.04 6.70 8.06
CA SER A 233 -5.60 5.80 7.05
C SER A 233 -6.53 6.54 6.10
N ILE A 234 -6.72 6.00 4.89
CA ILE A 234 -7.46 6.64 3.79
C ILE A 234 -8.91 6.99 4.18
N SER A 235 -9.59 6.13 4.94
CA SER A 235 -10.97 6.39 5.38
C SER A 235 -11.07 7.61 6.30
N TYR A 236 -10.12 7.77 7.22
CA TYR A 236 -10.07 8.96 8.10
C TYR A 236 -9.62 10.20 7.33
N ALA A 237 -8.67 10.06 6.41
CA ALA A 237 -8.24 11.12 5.51
C ALA A 237 -9.40 11.72 4.74
N GLN A 238 -10.26 10.88 4.15
CA GLN A 238 -11.48 11.31 3.47
C GLN A 238 -12.38 12.13 4.39
N LEU A 239 -12.67 11.65 5.61
CA LEU A 239 -13.52 12.33 6.57
C LEU A 239 -12.92 13.66 7.04
N ILE A 240 -11.60 13.71 7.25
CA ILE A 240 -10.90 14.96 7.63
C ILE A 240 -11.03 15.99 6.51
N VAL A 241 -10.82 15.61 5.25
CA VAL A 241 -10.94 16.49 4.08
C VAL A 241 -12.36 17.01 3.93
N GLU A 242 -13.37 16.14 3.96
CA GLU A 242 -14.79 16.52 3.84
C GLU A 242 -15.21 17.50 4.95
N GLN A 243 -14.77 17.24 6.19
CA GLN A 243 -15.14 18.10 7.34
C GLN A 243 -14.32 19.38 7.40
N ALA A 244 -13.06 19.38 6.96
CA ALA A 244 -12.26 20.58 6.80
C ALA A 244 -12.89 21.53 5.77
N ALA A 245 -13.31 21.01 4.63
CA ALA A 245 -14.02 21.77 3.61
C ALA A 245 -15.34 22.34 4.14
N ALA A 246 -16.15 21.54 4.83
CA ALA A 246 -17.43 21.95 5.40
C ALA A 246 -17.29 23.06 6.45
N GLN A 247 -16.17 23.10 7.17
CA GLN A 247 -15.87 24.14 8.19
C GLN A 247 -15.14 25.36 7.61
N GLY A 248 -14.76 25.34 6.33
CA GLY A 248 -13.96 26.40 5.71
C GLY A 248 -12.57 26.52 6.37
N ILE A 249 -11.93 25.41 6.67
CA ILE A 249 -10.55 25.37 7.18
C ILE A 249 -9.62 25.69 6.01
N ASN A 250 -8.86 26.77 6.15
CA ASN A 250 -7.89 27.21 5.12
C ASN A 250 -6.43 26.93 5.50
N ILE A 251 -6.22 26.15 6.56
CA ILE A 251 -4.89 25.75 7.00
C ILE A 251 -4.37 24.69 6.00
N PRO A 252 -3.17 24.86 5.38
CA PRO A 252 -2.60 23.85 4.53
C PRO A 252 -2.47 22.50 5.24
N ILE A 253 -2.78 21.43 4.53
CA ILE A 253 -2.61 20.07 5.03
C ILE A 253 -1.38 19.46 4.38
N CYS A 254 -0.40 19.09 5.19
CA CYS A 254 0.71 18.23 4.82
C CYS A 254 0.35 16.81 5.24
N ALA A 255 0.46 15.88 4.33
CA ALA A 255 0.05 14.51 4.57
C ALA A 255 1.07 13.51 3.98
N PRO A 256 1.14 12.29 4.51
CA PRO A 256 2.07 11.29 4.03
C PRO A 256 1.54 10.55 2.80
N ASP A 257 2.28 9.49 2.41
CA ASP A 257 2.01 8.63 1.27
C ASP A 257 0.60 8.02 1.26
N THR A 258 0.05 7.70 2.42
CA THR A 258 -1.32 7.16 2.55
C THR A 258 -2.40 8.09 1.98
N TRP A 259 -2.14 9.39 1.92
CA TRP A 259 -3.08 10.36 1.37
C TRP A 259 -2.96 10.51 -0.15
N ASP A 260 -1.93 9.97 -0.79
CA ASP A 260 -1.81 9.91 -2.26
C ASP A 260 -2.80 8.90 -2.84
N SER A 261 -4.08 9.20 -2.73
CA SER A 261 -5.20 8.31 -3.02
C SER A 261 -6.26 9.02 -3.86
N ASN A 262 -6.87 8.26 -4.78
CA ASN A 262 -8.02 8.70 -5.58
C ASN A 262 -9.22 9.05 -4.68
N VAL A 263 -9.35 8.39 -3.53
CA VAL A 263 -10.42 8.63 -2.55
C VAL A 263 -10.26 10.00 -1.90
N VAL A 264 -9.05 10.31 -1.44
CA VAL A 264 -8.73 11.60 -0.82
C VAL A 264 -8.89 12.74 -1.82
N LEU A 265 -8.39 12.55 -3.04
CA LEU A 265 -8.51 13.53 -4.11
C LEU A 265 -9.97 13.80 -4.48
N ALA A 266 -10.80 12.74 -4.59
CA ALA A 266 -12.22 12.89 -4.86
C ALA A 266 -12.97 13.63 -3.73
N ALA A 267 -12.60 13.40 -2.47
CA ALA A 267 -13.15 14.13 -1.33
C ALA A 267 -12.78 15.63 -1.34
N ALA A 268 -11.62 15.95 -1.89
CA ALA A 268 -11.14 17.34 -2.02
C ALA A 268 -11.70 18.06 -3.25
N GLN A 269 -12.32 17.35 -4.19
CA GLN A 269 -12.77 17.93 -5.46
C GLN A 269 -13.74 19.11 -5.28
N GLY A 270 -13.45 20.22 -5.94
CA GLY A 270 -14.27 21.45 -5.89
C GLY A 270 -14.16 22.23 -4.58
N THR A 271 -13.24 21.88 -3.69
CA THR A 271 -12.94 22.63 -2.45
C THR A 271 -11.77 23.60 -2.67
N ASP A 272 -11.59 24.52 -1.72
CA ASP A 272 -10.43 25.43 -1.68
C ASP A 272 -9.28 24.90 -0.79
N LEU A 273 -9.29 23.60 -0.45
CA LEU A 273 -8.27 22.99 0.40
C LEU A 273 -6.91 22.90 -0.29
N ASN A 274 -5.86 23.21 0.46
CA ASN A 274 -4.47 23.04 0.03
C ASN A 274 -3.90 21.77 0.67
N ILE A 275 -3.94 20.65 -0.04
CA ILE A 275 -3.49 19.34 0.43
C ILE A 275 -2.20 18.97 -0.32
N ASN A 276 -1.15 18.64 0.43
CA ASN A 276 0.16 18.28 -0.12
C ASN A 276 0.60 16.94 0.47
N VAL A 277 1.02 16.02 -0.39
CA VAL A 277 1.41 14.68 0.01
C VAL A 277 2.86 14.41 -0.34
N SER A 278 3.58 13.66 0.51
CA SER A 278 4.84 13.03 0.15
C SER A 278 4.58 11.62 -0.35
N THR A 279 5.21 11.22 -1.44
CA THR A 279 4.90 9.95 -2.10
C THR A 279 6.09 9.37 -2.84
N PHE A 280 5.93 8.17 -3.43
CA PHE A 280 6.99 7.37 -4.04
C PHE A 280 7.19 7.64 -5.53
N TYR A 281 6.18 8.20 -6.21
CA TYR A 281 6.17 8.40 -7.66
C TYR A 281 5.29 9.59 -8.06
N ALA A 282 5.68 10.23 -9.15
CA ALA A 282 4.86 11.25 -9.82
C ALA A 282 4.72 10.90 -11.30
N GLU A 283 3.52 11.04 -11.87
CA GLU A 283 3.27 10.80 -13.28
C GLU A 283 4.19 11.66 -14.17
N GLY A 284 4.64 11.11 -15.29
CA GLY A 284 5.65 11.66 -16.18
C GLY A 284 7.04 11.04 -15.99
N GLY A 285 7.21 10.19 -14.98
CA GLY A 285 8.48 9.51 -14.67
C GLY A 285 8.82 8.38 -15.64
N ASP A 286 7.83 7.59 -16.07
CA ASP A 286 7.98 6.49 -17.03
C ASP A 286 6.78 6.42 -17.99
N PRO A 287 6.83 7.12 -19.14
CA PRO A 287 5.71 7.16 -20.07
C PRO A 287 5.31 5.81 -20.67
N GLU A 288 6.25 4.87 -20.81
CA GLU A 288 5.96 3.53 -21.37
C GLU A 288 5.13 2.71 -20.38
N PHE A 289 5.53 2.69 -19.11
CA PHE A 289 4.78 2.07 -18.04
C PHE A 289 3.38 2.71 -17.89
N GLU A 290 3.32 4.04 -17.89
CA GLU A 290 2.08 4.79 -17.69
C GLU A 290 1.05 4.52 -18.79
N GLU A 291 1.47 4.53 -20.05
CA GLU A 291 0.60 4.20 -21.19
C GLU A 291 0.13 2.75 -21.10
N GLY A 292 1.04 1.84 -20.75
CA GLY A 292 0.74 0.42 -20.63
C GLY A 292 -0.29 0.10 -19.55
N ILE A 293 -0.09 0.62 -18.33
CA ILE A 293 -1.00 0.35 -17.21
C ILE A 293 -2.35 1.03 -17.37
N LYS A 294 -2.40 2.26 -17.87
CA LYS A 294 -3.66 2.97 -18.18
C LYS A 294 -4.48 2.20 -19.22
N LYS A 295 -3.83 1.74 -20.28
CA LYS A 295 -4.48 0.90 -21.27
C LYS A 295 -5.03 -0.39 -20.65
N TRP A 296 -4.22 -1.10 -19.86
CA TRP A 296 -4.61 -2.35 -19.22
C TRP A 296 -5.79 -2.14 -18.24
N MET A 297 -5.79 -1.07 -17.45
CA MET A 297 -6.92 -0.72 -16.58
C MET A 297 -8.21 -0.47 -17.37
N ASN A 298 -8.12 0.28 -18.47
CA ASN A 298 -9.28 0.60 -19.30
C ASN A 298 -9.84 -0.62 -20.06
N GLU A 299 -9.02 -1.63 -20.32
CA GLU A 299 -9.42 -2.91 -20.91
C GLU A 299 -9.95 -3.91 -19.86
N ASN A 300 -9.72 -3.64 -18.56
CA ASN A 300 -10.12 -4.50 -17.44
C ASN A 300 -11.05 -3.74 -16.47
N SER A 301 -12.36 -3.99 -16.59
CA SER A 301 -13.37 -3.28 -15.78
C SER A 301 -13.21 -3.50 -14.26
N GLU A 302 -12.70 -4.64 -13.83
CA GLU A 302 -12.45 -4.92 -12.41
C GLU A 302 -11.25 -4.11 -11.91
N ALA A 303 -10.15 -4.06 -12.69
CA ALA A 303 -8.99 -3.24 -12.37
C ALA A 303 -9.37 -1.76 -12.28
N LEU A 304 -10.14 -1.26 -13.25
CA LEU A 304 -10.62 0.12 -13.24
C LEU A 304 -11.50 0.42 -12.02
N ALA A 305 -12.41 -0.51 -11.65
CA ALA A 305 -13.24 -0.37 -10.46
C ALA A 305 -12.41 -0.37 -9.15
N ASN A 306 -11.40 -1.23 -9.07
CA ASN A 306 -10.48 -1.27 -7.91
C ASN A 306 -9.62 0.00 -7.81
N ASN A 307 -9.40 0.72 -8.92
CA ASN A 307 -8.73 2.02 -8.96
C ASN A 307 -9.71 3.22 -8.80
N GLY A 308 -10.88 3.01 -8.22
CA GLY A 308 -11.86 4.09 -8.01
C GLY A 308 -12.59 4.55 -9.25
N GLY A 309 -12.61 3.76 -10.32
CA GLY A 309 -13.36 4.02 -11.56
C GLY A 309 -12.65 4.97 -12.56
N ASN A 310 -11.39 5.27 -12.36
CA ASN A 310 -10.55 6.07 -13.27
C ASN A 310 -9.18 5.39 -13.49
N ASP A 311 -8.40 5.89 -14.45
CA ASP A 311 -7.09 5.33 -14.81
C ASP A 311 -5.90 6.14 -14.29
N MET A 312 -6.12 6.99 -13.27
CA MET A 312 -5.05 7.72 -12.59
C MET A 312 -4.08 6.73 -11.91
N ILE A 313 -2.79 6.97 -12.04
CA ILE A 313 -1.78 6.10 -11.47
C ILE A 313 -1.49 6.55 -10.04
N ALA A 314 -1.87 5.74 -9.06
CA ALA A 314 -1.43 5.92 -7.69
C ALA A 314 0.04 5.52 -7.54
N ALA A 315 0.81 6.25 -6.74
CA ALA A 315 2.21 5.90 -6.53
C ALA A 315 2.38 4.50 -5.94
N VAL A 316 1.45 4.07 -5.10
CA VAL A 316 1.45 2.72 -4.51
C VAL A 316 1.22 1.61 -5.55
N THR A 317 0.54 1.92 -6.68
CA THR A 317 0.42 0.99 -7.81
C THR A 317 1.78 0.74 -8.48
N VAL A 318 2.60 1.80 -8.61
CA VAL A 318 3.98 1.68 -9.11
C VAL A 318 4.82 0.84 -8.15
N MET A 319 4.66 1.05 -6.84
CA MET A 319 5.36 0.25 -5.83
C MET A 319 4.97 -1.23 -5.88
N GLY A 320 3.69 -1.55 -6.05
CA GLY A 320 3.22 -2.92 -6.23
C GLY A 320 3.79 -3.59 -7.50
N TYR A 321 3.89 -2.83 -8.60
CA TYR A 321 4.55 -3.29 -9.83
C TYR A 321 6.02 -3.62 -9.59
N ASP A 322 6.77 -2.73 -8.95
CA ASP A 322 8.19 -2.93 -8.67
C ASP A 322 8.44 -4.04 -7.64
N ALA A 323 7.55 -4.20 -6.65
CA ALA A 323 7.62 -5.30 -5.68
C ALA A 323 7.52 -6.66 -6.36
N TYR A 324 6.63 -6.81 -7.34
CA TYR A 324 6.53 -8.03 -8.13
C TYR A 324 7.84 -8.37 -8.83
N PHE A 325 8.44 -7.42 -9.54
CA PHE A 325 9.70 -7.65 -10.24
C PHE A 325 10.87 -7.90 -9.28
N THR A 326 10.88 -7.22 -8.13
CA THR A 326 11.87 -7.47 -7.06
C THR A 326 11.76 -8.91 -6.57
N ALA A 327 10.54 -9.45 -6.39
CA ALA A 327 10.35 -10.85 -6.05
C ALA A 327 10.82 -11.80 -7.14
N LEU A 328 10.62 -11.47 -8.43
CA LEU A 328 11.16 -12.28 -9.54
C LEU A 328 12.69 -12.29 -9.52
N GLU A 329 13.33 -11.17 -9.26
CA GLU A 329 14.80 -11.11 -9.15
C GLU A 329 15.31 -11.92 -7.94
N ALA A 330 14.60 -11.92 -6.81
CA ALA A 330 14.91 -12.74 -5.66
C ALA A 330 14.81 -14.24 -5.98
N LEU A 331 13.76 -14.68 -6.67
CA LEU A 331 13.59 -16.06 -7.13
C LEU A 331 14.68 -16.49 -8.12
N LYS A 332 15.06 -15.60 -9.05
CA LYS A 332 16.17 -15.87 -10.00
C LYS A 332 17.50 -15.99 -9.28
N ALA A 333 17.79 -15.08 -8.35
CA ALA A 333 19.02 -15.09 -7.56
C ALA A 333 19.12 -16.32 -6.67
N ALA A 334 18.02 -16.77 -6.08
CA ALA A 334 17.94 -18.02 -5.30
C ALA A 334 18.18 -19.27 -6.16
N GLY A 335 17.83 -19.23 -7.45
CA GLY A 335 17.85 -20.42 -8.32
C GLY A 335 16.91 -21.54 -7.86
N SER A 336 15.96 -21.24 -6.98
CA SER A 336 15.06 -22.15 -6.27
C SER A 336 13.73 -21.49 -6.01
N ILE A 337 12.68 -22.30 -5.80
CA ILE A 337 11.37 -21.84 -5.32
C ILE A 337 11.21 -22.06 -3.81
N ASP A 338 12.21 -22.60 -3.14
CA ASP A 338 12.21 -22.78 -1.69
C ASP A 338 12.33 -21.43 -0.99
N ALA A 339 11.44 -21.15 -0.06
CA ALA A 339 11.39 -19.86 0.65
C ALA A 339 12.70 -19.54 1.39
N ALA A 340 13.35 -20.54 1.97
CA ALA A 340 14.62 -20.33 2.68
C ALA A 340 15.76 -19.93 1.73
N ASP A 341 15.79 -20.47 0.50
CA ASP A 341 16.77 -20.07 -0.51
C ASP A 341 16.49 -18.64 -1.00
N VAL A 342 15.20 -18.26 -1.16
CA VAL A 342 14.79 -16.91 -1.53
C VAL A 342 15.17 -15.91 -0.44
N LEU A 343 14.93 -16.24 0.83
CA LEU A 343 15.33 -15.43 1.98
C LEU A 343 16.85 -15.19 2.00
N ALA A 344 17.63 -16.24 1.76
CA ALA A 344 19.08 -16.13 1.72
C ALA A 344 19.62 -15.28 0.56
N ALA A 345 18.87 -15.20 -0.55
CA ALA A 345 19.26 -14.43 -1.73
C ALA A 345 18.89 -12.93 -1.62
N LEU A 346 17.80 -12.60 -0.92
CA LEU A 346 17.24 -11.23 -0.84
C LEU A 346 18.24 -10.12 -0.48
N PRO A 347 19.16 -10.28 0.49
CA PRO A 347 20.11 -9.22 0.81
C PRO A 347 21.01 -8.77 -0.35
N GLY A 348 21.20 -9.64 -1.36
CA GLY A 348 22.01 -9.34 -2.55
C GLY A 348 21.19 -8.87 -3.75
N VAL A 349 19.86 -8.81 -3.64
CA VAL A 349 18.99 -8.42 -4.75
C VAL A 349 19.08 -6.92 -5.00
N THR A 350 19.22 -6.58 -6.29
CA THR A 350 19.09 -5.21 -6.78
C THR A 350 18.17 -5.19 -7.99
N TYR A 351 17.31 -4.18 -8.06
CA TYR A 351 16.39 -3.98 -9.19
C TYR A 351 16.27 -2.49 -9.48
N THR A 352 16.19 -2.11 -10.74
CA THR A 352 15.83 -0.74 -11.13
C THR A 352 14.48 -0.79 -11.81
N GLY A 353 13.48 -0.36 -11.09
CA GLY A 353 12.08 -0.32 -11.51
C GLY A 353 11.62 1.08 -11.91
N VAL A 354 10.32 1.20 -12.08
CA VAL A 354 9.62 2.46 -12.40
C VAL A 354 9.76 3.48 -11.27
N SER A 355 9.73 3.03 -10.01
CA SER A 355 9.94 3.89 -8.83
C SER A 355 11.41 4.20 -8.53
N GLY A 356 12.33 3.73 -9.37
CA GLY A 356 13.78 3.94 -9.21
C GLY A 356 14.53 2.69 -8.75
N SER A 357 15.73 2.89 -8.22
CA SER A 357 16.61 1.79 -7.79
C SER A 357 16.17 1.22 -6.44
N ILE A 358 16.16 -0.11 -6.36
CA ILE A 358 15.85 -0.88 -5.17
C ILE A 358 17.10 -1.70 -4.83
N ALA A 359 17.57 -1.54 -3.62
CA ALA A 359 18.61 -2.34 -2.98
C ALA A 359 18.37 -2.30 -1.48
N PHE A 360 18.79 -3.32 -0.77
CA PHE A 360 18.54 -3.47 0.66
C PHE A 360 19.81 -3.17 1.47
N ASP A 361 19.62 -2.55 2.61
CA ASP A 361 20.66 -2.39 3.62
C ASP A 361 20.80 -3.66 4.50
N GLU A 362 21.61 -3.55 5.58
CA GLU A 362 21.92 -4.69 6.46
C GLU A 362 20.70 -5.24 7.21
N ILE A 363 19.63 -4.46 7.36
CA ILE A 363 18.39 -4.84 8.07
C ILE A 363 17.19 -5.07 7.13
N GLY A 364 17.41 -5.00 5.81
CA GLY A 364 16.38 -5.24 4.82
C GLY A 364 15.60 -4.00 4.38
N ASP A 365 16.02 -2.82 4.79
CA ASP A 365 15.40 -1.56 4.36
C ASP A 365 15.92 -1.10 3.00
N ALA A 366 15.03 -0.50 2.20
CA ALA A 366 15.44 0.09 0.93
C ALA A 366 16.32 1.32 1.15
N ILE A 367 17.39 1.41 0.36
CA ILE A 367 18.24 2.60 0.29
C ILE A 367 17.54 3.62 -0.63
N ARG A 368 16.68 4.46 -0.05
CA ARG A 368 15.95 5.51 -0.75
C ARG A 368 16.15 6.86 -0.07
N ASP A 369 16.43 7.86 -0.87
CA ASP A 369 16.77 9.23 -0.44
C ASP A 369 15.88 10.31 -1.08
N THR A 370 14.89 9.91 -1.86
CA THR A 370 14.04 10.83 -2.62
C THR A 370 12.57 10.55 -2.37
N ALA A 371 11.81 11.60 -2.06
CA ALA A 371 10.36 11.61 -2.05
C ALA A 371 9.83 12.66 -3.02
N PHE A 372 8.65 12.41 -3.57
CA PHE A 372 7.94 13.36 -4.44
C PHE A 372 6.88 14.07 -3.62
N ILE A 373 6.80 15.39 -3.76
CA ILE A 373 5.68 16.18 -3.21
C ILE A 373 4.68 16.41 -4.34
N LYS A 374 3.43 16.06 -4.06
CA LYS A 374 2.29 16.35 -4.95
C LYS A 374 1.27 17.21 -4.21
N ARG A 375 0.55 18.05 -4.97
CA ARG A 375 -0.53 18.89 -4.46
C ARG A 375 -1.84 18.51 -5.14
N ALA A 376 -2.91 18.43 -4.35
CA ALA A 376 -4.23 18.19 -4.90
C ALA A 376 -4.68 19.38 -5.76
N ASN A 377 -4.90 19.14 -7.04
CA ASN A 377 -5.61 20.04 -7.93
C ASN A 377 -7.11 19.72 -7.79
N THR A 378 -7.76 20.40 -6.87
CA THR A 378 -9.16 20.16 -6.51
C THR A 378 -10.14 20.52 -7.62
N SER A 379 -9.74 21.34 -8.59
CA SER A 379 -10.54 21.72 -9.75
C SER A 379 -10.56 20.61 -10.81
N ASP A 380 -9.38 20.07 -11.14
CA ASP A 380 -9.21 19.09 -12.22
C ASP A 380 -9.24 17.64 -11.71
N ASN A 381 -9.27 17.46 -10.37
CA ASN A 381 -9.26 16.17 -9.69
C ASN A 381 -8.05 15.31 -10.07
N VAL A 382 -6.86 15.93 -10.02
CA VAL A 382 -5.57 15.29 -10.28
C VAL A 382 -4.54 15.69 -9.21
N TRP A 383 -3.48 14.92 -9.09
CA TRP A 383 -2.32 15.28 -8.28
C TRP A 383 -1.28 15.99 -9.14
N ASP A 384 -1.03 17.26 -8.88
CA ASP A 384 0.02 18.03 -9.53
C ASP A 384 1.37 17.78 -8.85
N PHE A 385 2.42 17.49 -9.63
CA PHE A 385 3.78 17.42 -9.12
C PHE A 385 4.26 18.81 -8.67
N VAL A 386 4.82 18.88 -7.45
CA VAL A 386 5.37 20.11 -6.87
C VAL A 386 6.89 20.08 -6.87
N ALA A 387 7.48 19.06 -6.27
CA ALA A 387 8.92 18.94 -6.10
C ALA A 387 9.34 17.48 -5.85
N ALA A 388 10.62 17.19 -6.15
CA ALA A 388 11.32 16.06 -5.58
C ALA A 388 12.16 16.58 -4.40
N GLN A 389 12.08 15.90 -3.25
CA GLN A 389 12.85 16.29 -2.06
C GLN A 389 13.78 15.17 -1.64
N THR A 390 14.99 15.57 -1.29
CA THR A 390 16.01 14.71 -0.68
C THR A 390 16.32 15.27 0.69
N VAL A 391 16.61 14.40 1.64
CA VAL A 391 17.15 14.79 2.95
C VAL A 391 18.64 14.52 2.92
N GLY A 392 19.44 15.58 3.01
CA GLY A 392 20.91 15.54 2.97
C GLY A 392 21.53 15.31 4.34
#